data_f3ede73b9b9b787175e813cee524455d
#
_entry.id   f3ede73b9b9b787175e813cee524455d
#
_cell.length_a   1.000
_cell.length_b   1.000
_cell.length_c   1.000
_cell.angle_alpha   90.00
_cell.angle_beta   90.00
_cell.angle_gamma   90.00
#
_symmetry.space_group_name_H-M   'P 1'
#
loop_
_entity.id
_entity.type
_entity.pdbx_description
1 polymer ?
#
loop_
_entity_poly.entity_id
_entity_poly.type
_entity_poly.pdbx_seq_one_letter_code
_entity_poly.pdbx_strand_id
1 'polypeptide(L)'
;MSKYYYLISGLPNIALDDSKLAYSVCEFRTEIEDMLSSKDKKLIDLFYLKYDNINLLAHAKRPDSDPDQRGRITYDEFNTLYKALKDEEKIPKNDNLPPYFVDFFKLYLAEEAKDTKSEKEYISWEDRLAALYYEYAMKCGNKFVADWFELNLNINNVLTAITCRKYGFDKANYCLLYTSPSPRDRSLS
;
A
#
# COMPACT_ATOMS: atom_id res chain seq x y z
N MET A 1 2.14 -23.70 21.44
CA MET A 1 0.85 -23.16 21.89
C MET A 1 0.79 -21.69 21.63
N SER A 2 -0.36 -21.17 21.27
CA SER A 2 -0.56 -19.83 20.72
C SER A 2 -0.07 -18.72 21.65
N LYS A 3 0.96 -18.01 21.24
CA LYS A 3 1.55 -16.85 21.93
C LYS A 3 0.52 -15.70 22.09
N TYR A 4 -0.58 -15.74 21.33
CA TYR A 4 -1.58 -14.68 21.22
C TYR A 4 -2.96 -15.07 21.78
N TYR A 5 -3.03 -16.11 22.64
CA TYR A 5 -4.31 -16.56 23.17
C TYR A 5 -5.08 -15.43 23.88
N TYR A 6 -4.40 -14.70 24.77
CA TYR A 6 -5.02 -13.58 25.49
C TYR A 6 -5.40 -12.42 24.57
N LEU A 7 -4.56 -12.11 23.60
CA LEU A 7 -4.86 -11.07 22.61
C LEU A 7 -6.13 -11.43 21.83
N ILE A 8 -6.19 -12.64 21.29
CA ILE A 8 -7.34 -13.09 20.47
C ILE A 8 -8.61 -13.18 21.29
N SER A 9 -8.54 -13.67 22.55
CA SER A 9 -9.71 -13.77 23.43
C SER A 9 -10.23 -12.41 23.92
N GLY A 10 -9.37 -11.38 23.91
CA GLY A 10 -9.72 -10.00 24.27
C GLY A 10 -10.25 -9.15 23.11
N LEU A 11 -10.19 -9.66 21.87
CA LEU A 11 -10.70 -8.90 20.72
C LEU A 11 -12.23 -8.75 20.80
N PRO A 12 -12.76 -7.57 20.46
CA PRO A 12 -14.19 -7.34 20.41
C PRO A 12 -14.85 -8.18 19.32
N ASN A 13 -16.05 -8.66 19.58
CA ASN A 13 -16.88 -9.24 18.54
C ASN A 13 -17.31 -8.14 17.57
N ILE A 14 -17.26 -8.44 16.28
CA ILE A 14 -17.71 -7.54 15.20
C ILE A 14 -18.88 -8.22 14.49
N ALA A 15 -20.04 -7.55 14.48
CA ALA A 15 -21.20 -7.99 13.74
C ALA A 15 -21.42 -7.08 12.51
N LEU A 16 -22.13 -7.59 11.49
CA LEU A 16 -22.39 -6.84 10.25
C LEU A 16 -23.29 -5.62 10.45
N ASP A 17 -24.09 -5.62 11.50
CA ASP A 17 -25.02 -4.57 11.88
C ASP A 17 -24.45 -3.57 12.92
N ASP A 18 -23.19 -3.76 13.33
CA ASP A 18 -22.54 -2.84 14.24
C ASP A 18 -22.39 -1.45 13.58
N SER A 19 -23.01 -0.44 14.20
CA SER A 19 -22.93 0.95 13.76
C SER A 19 -21.58 1.62 14.07
N LYS A 20 -20.85 1.09 15.07
CA LYS A 20 -19.53 1.57 15.49
C LYS A 20 -18.64 0.42 15.88
N LEU A 21 -17.38 0.51 15.50
CA LEU A 21 -16.34 -0.40 16.00
C LEU A 21 -15.96 -0.01 17.43
N ALA A 22 -15.58 -1.01 18.24
CA ALA A 22 -15.14 -0.81 19.63
C ALA A 22 -13.86 0.03 19.72
N TYR A 23 -12.99 -0.06 18.70
CA TYR A 23 -11.72 0.67 18.62
C TYR A 23 -11.61 1.40 17.29
N SER A 24 -10.98 2.58 17.31
CA SER A 24 -10.43 3.18 16.10
C SER A 24 -9.21 2.38 15.62
N VAL A 25 -8.82 2.59 14.37
CA VAL A 25 -7.62 1.93 13.80
C VAL A 25 -6.35 2.27 14.59
N CYS A 26 -6.22 3.50 15.06
CA CYS A 26 -5.07 3.95 15.84
C CYS A 26 -5.04 3.31 17.23
N GLU A 27 -6.17 3.30 17.95
CA GLU A 27 -6.29 2.68 19.27
C GLU A 27 -6.00 1.19 19.19
N PHE A 28 -6.60 0.49 18.22
CA PHE A 28 -6.36 -0.93 18.02
C PHE A 28 -4.89 -1.23 17.77
N ARG A 29 -4.23 -0.46 16.90
CA ARG A 29 -2.80 -0.63 16.63
C ARG A 29 -1.97 -0.47 17.89
N THR A 30 -2.21 0.58 18.66
CA THR A 30 -1.48 0.85 19.91
C THR A 30 -1.63 -0.30 20.91
N GLU A 31 -2.84 -0.84 21.04
CA GLU A 31 -3.12 -1.92 21.98
C GLU A 31 -2.44 -3.24 21.62
N ILE A 32 -2.37 -3.58 20.32
CA ILE A 32 -1.76 -4.85 19.90
C ILE A 32 -0.24 -4.78 19.72
N GLU A 33 0.32 -3.58 19.54
CA GLU A 33 1.71 -3.39 19.10
C GLU A 33 2.72 -4.04 20.06
N ASP A 34 2.55 -3.87 21.38
CA ASP A 34 3.43 -4.42 22.40
C ASP A 34 3.27 -5.94 22.59
N MET A 35 2.16 -6.50 22.12
CA MET A 35 1.85 -7.93 22.23
C MET A 35 2.41 -8.73 21.06
N LEU A 36 2.72 -8.07 19.94
CA LEU A 36 3.18 -8.74 18.71
C LEU A 36 4.68 -9.04 18.73
N SER A 37 5.04 -10.17 18.11
CA SER A 37 6.45 -10.41 17.78
C SER A 37 6.89 -9.45 16.67
N SER A 38 8.19 -9.14 16.60
CA SER A 38 8.73 -8.28 15.54
C SER A 38 8.41 -8.79 14.13
N LYS A 39 8.29 -10.11 13.95
CA LYS A 39 7.90 -10.71 12.68
C LYS A 39 6.42 -10.46 12.37
N ASP A 40 5.55 -10.69 13.34
CA ASP A 40 4.12 -10.54 13.14
C ASP A 40 3.72 -9.06 13.03
N LYS A 41 4.42 -8.17 13.77
CA LYS A 41 4.28 -6.73 13.61
C LYS A 41 4.55 -6.29 12.18
N LYS A 42 5.62 -6.77 11.55
CA LYS A 42 5.91 -6.47 10.13
C LYS A 42 4.81 -6.93 9.18
N LEU A 43 4.15 -8.07 9.48
CA LEU A 43 3.02 -8.54 8.67
C LEU A 43 1.77 -7.67 8.85
N ILE A 44 1.47 -7.26 10.08
CA ILE A 44 0.35 -6.36 10.38
C ILE A 44 0.60 -4.97 9.78
N ASP A 45 1.84 -4.48 9.83
CA ASP A 45 2.23 -3.20 9.26
C ASP A 45 1.91 -3.11 7.76
N LEU A 46 1.95 -4.22 7.01
CA LEU A 46 1.56 -4.23 5.60
C LEU A 46 0.14 -3.70 5.38
N PHE A 47 -0.78 -3.97 6.30
CA PHE A 47 -2.17 -3.50 6.19
C PHE A 47 -2.31 -2.00 6.48
N TYR A 48 -1.41 -1.43 7.27
CA TYR A 48 -1.39 0.00 7.57
C TYR A 48 -0.74 0.84 6.46
N LEU A 49 0.13 0.26 5.64
CA LEU A 49 0.78 0.95 4.52
C LEU A 49 -0.20 1.59 3.53
N LYS A 50 -1.45 1.13 3.47
CA LYS A 50 -2.49 1.79 2.68
C LYS A 50 -2.73 3.24 3.09
N TYR A 51 -2.58 3.56 4.38
CA TYR A 51 -2.72 4.92 4.89
C TYR A 51 -1.46 5.75 4.62
N ASP A 52 -0.29 5.12 4.70
CA ASP A 52 0.97 5.75 4.30
C ASP A 52 0.99 6.05 2.80
N ASN A 53 0.42 5.18 1.96
CA ASN A 53 0.23 5.45 0.54
C ASN A 53 -0.68 6.67 0.28
N ILE A 54 -1.77 6.80 1.04
CA ILE A 54 -2.65 7.97 0.97
C ILE A 54 -1.89 9.24 1.36
N ASN A 55 -1.12 9.19 2.45
CA ASN A 55 -0.30 10.30 2.92
C ASN A 55 0.76 10.69 1.91
N LEU A 56 1.44 9.71 1.31
CA LEU A 56 2.44 9.94 0.27
C LEU A 56 1.86 10.70 -0.93
N LEU A 57 0.71 10.24 -1.44
CA LEU A 57 0.05 10.89 -2.57
C LEU A 57 -0.52 12.27 -2.21
N ALA A 58 -1.06 12.42 -1.00
CA ALA A 58 -1.54 13.70 -0.50
C ALA A 58 -0.39 14.69 -0.40
N HIS A 59 0.74 14.27 0.18
CA HIS A 59 1.94 15.09 0.32
C HIS A 59 2.55 15.48 -1.04
N ALA A 60 2.63 14.55 -1.99
CA ALA A 60 3.13 14.84 -3.34
C ALA A 60 2.25 15.87 -4.09
N LYS A 61 0.93 15.83 -3.86
CA LYS A 61 -0.02 16.78 -4.47
C LYS A 61 -0.13 18.11 -3.71
N ARG A 62 -0.03 18.07 -2.38
CA ARG A 62 -0.19 19.20 -1.46
C ARG A 62 0.69 19.00 -0.22
N PRO A 63 1.92 19.49 -0.24
CA PRO A 63 2.86 19.31 0.90
C PRO A 63 2.34 19.84 2.25
N ASP A 64 1.44 20.81 2.23
CA ASP A 64 0.87 21.43 3.43
C ASP A 64 -0.42 20.75 3.93
N SER A 65 -0.80 19.60 3.33
CA SER A 65 -1.99 18.87 3.79
C SER A 65 -1.72 18.15 5.11
N ASP A 66 -2.76 18.04 5.96
CA ASP A 66 -2.66 17.24 7.17
C ASP A 66 -2.58 15.74 6.86
N PRO A 67 -1.65 14.99 7.46
CA PRO A 67 -1.54 13.56 7.24
C PRO A 67 -2.68 12.80 7.91
N ASP A 68 -3.12 11.72 7.28
CA ASP A 68 -4.00 10.73 7.92
C ASP A 68 -3.23 10.07 9.08
N GLN A 69 -3.74 10.25 10.30
CA GLN A 69 -3.11 9.77 11.54
C GLN A 69 -3.02 8.24 11.64
N ARG A 70 -3.72 7.53 10.78
CA ARG A 70 -3.62 6.06 10.68
C ARG A 70 -2.33 5.59 10.01
N GLY A 71 -1.66 6.47 9.25
CA GLY A 71 -0.33 6.22 8.71
C GLY A 71 0.75 6.23 9.80
N ARG A 72 1.92 5.69 9.47
CA ARG A 72 3.07 5.61 10.37
C ARG A 72 4.23 6.49 9.96
N ILE A 73 4.30 6.78 8.67
CA ILE A 73 5.40 7.51 8.05
C ILE A 73 5.05 8.99 8.06
N THR A 74 5.97 9.79 8.55
CA THR A 74 5.81 11.24 8.64
C THR A 74 6.12 11.93 7.32
N TYR A 75 5.60 13.13 7.13
CA TYR A 75 5.94 13.96 5.96
C TYR A 75 7.42 14.33 5.91
N ASP A 76 8.08 14.46 7.06
CA ASP A 76 9.52 14.72 7.12
C ASP A 76 10.34 13.52 6.58
N GLU A 77 9.90 12.29 6.85
CA GLU A 77 10.52 11.08 6.28
C GLU A 77 10.32 11.02 4.75
N PHE A 78 9.13 11.38 4.26
CA PHE A 78 8.89 11.48 2.81
C PHE A 78 9.74 12.58 2.17
N ASN A 79 9.82 13.77 2.79
CA ASN A 79 10.65 14.87 2.31
C ASN A 79 12.13 14.50 2.26
N THR A 80 12.60 13.82 3.29
CA THR A 80 14.01 13.38 3.38
C THR A 80 14.32 12.40 2.25
N LEU A 81 13.43 11.43 2.00
CA LEU A 81 13.59 10.47 0.90
C LEU A 81 13.54 11.16 -0.46
N TYR A 82 12.55 12.04 -0.67
CA TYR A 82 12.38 12.77 -1.92
C TYR A 82 13.60 13.65 -2.24
N LYS A 83 14.11 14.40 -1.26
CA LYS A 83 15.31 15.24 -1.42
C LYS A 83 16.54 14.42 -1.75
N ALA A 84 16.78 13.33 -0.97
CA ALA A 84 17.93 12.45 -1.22
C ALA A 84 17.91 11.85 -2.63
N LEU A 85 16.72 11.50 -3.17
CA LEU A 85 16.59 10.98 -4.52
C LEU A 85 16.76 12.08 -5.60
N LYS A 86 16.25 13.27 -5.33
CA LYS A 86 16.35 14.42 -6.26
C LYS A 86 17.78 14.93 -6.39
N ASP A 87 18.49 14.97 -5.26
CA ASP A 87 19.86 15.49 -5.20
C ASP A 87 20.91 14.40 -5.47
N GLU A 88 20.47 13.19 -5.86
CA GLU A 88 21.31 12.00 -6.11
C GLU A 88 22.21 11.62 -4.90
N GLU A 89 21.75 11.97 -3.71
CA GLU A 89 22.46 11.66 -2.46
C GLU A 89 22.18 10.22 -2.02
N LYS A 90 23.00 9.77 -1.06
CA LYS A 90 22.81 8.45 -0.43
C LYS A 90 21.49 8.44 0.35
N ILE A 91 20.58 7.54 -0.03
CA ILE A 91 19.32 7.34 0.67
C ILE A 91 19.60 7.00 2.14
N PRO A 92 19.07 7.78 3.09
CA PRO A 92 19.25 7.49 4.51
C PRO A 92 18.61 6.15 4.85
N LYS A 93 19.31 5.37 5.68
CA LYS A 93 18.80 4.10 6.15
C LYS A 93 17.62 4.37 7.08
N ASN A 94 16.43 4.05 6.63
CA ASN A 94 15.22 4.13 7.45
C ASN A 94 14.46 2.81 7.32
N ASP A 95 14.46 2.01 8.37
CA ASP A 95 13.81 0.69 8.40
C ASP A 95 12.26 0.80 8.38
N ASN A 96 11.71 2.00 8.58
CA ASN A 96 10.27 2.26 8.50
C ASN A 96 9.78 2.46 7.06
N LEU A 97 10.68 2.84 6.15
CA LEU A 97 10.32 3.14 4.76
C LEU A 97 10.37 1.86 3.91
N PRO A 98 9.23 1.39 3.39
CA PRO A 98 9.21 0.27 2.47
C PRO A 98 10.01 0.58 1.19
N PRO A 99 10.75 -0.40 0.64
CA PRO A 99 11.57 -0.20 -0.56
C PRO A 99 10.79 0.35 -1.76
N TYR A 100 9.53 -0.03 -1.92
CA TYR A 100 8.71 0.42 -3.04
C TYR A 100 8.42 1.94 -3.04
N PHE A 101 8.58 2.64 -1.91
CA PHE A 101 8.50 4.10 -1.90
C PHE A 101 9.67 4.75 -2.64
N VAL A 102 10.85 4.13 -2.55
CA VAL A 102 12.01 4.57 -3.35
C VAL A 102 11.72 4.40 -4.84
N ASP A 103 11.14 3.26 -5.22
CA ASP A 103 10.79 2.99 -6.61
C ASP A 103 9.70 3.95 -7.11
N PHE A 104 8.71 4.24 -6.27
CA PHE A 104 7.67 5.22 -6.57
C PHE A 104 8.25 6.62 -6.81
N PHE A 105 9.09 7.12 -5.91
CA PHE A 105 9.68 8.45 -6.07
C PHE A 105 10.62 8.55 -7.27
N LYS A 106 11.36 7.49 -7.59
CA LYS A 106 12.16 7.44 -8.82
C LYS A 106 11.30 7.58 -10.07
N LEU A 107 10.17 6.88 -10.12
CA LEU A 107 9.20 7.01 -11.21
C LEU A 107 8.62 8.42 -11.28
N TYR A 108 8.27 8.98 -10.14
CA TYR A 108 7.70 10.32 -10.02
C TYR A 108 8.67 11.39 -10.53
N LEU A 109 9.92 11.39 -10.05
CA LEU A 109 10.97 12.31 -10.48
C LEU A 109 11.32 12.15 -11.98
N ALA A 110 11.35 10.91 -12.47
CA ALA A 110 11.61 10.66 -13.90
C ALA A 110 10.50 11.21 -14.80
N GLU A 111 9.25 11.28 -14.32
CA GLU A 111 8.14 11.86 -15.08
C GLU A 111 8.10 13.39 -14.96
N GLU A 112 8.45 13.95 -13.79
CA GLU A 112 8.63 15.41 -13.64
C GLU A 112 9.73 15.96 -14.56
N ALA A 113 10.79 15.20 -14.82
CA ALA A 113 11.89 15.58 -15.70
C ALA A 113 11.52 15.53 -17.20
N LYS A 114 10.40 14.90 -17.57
CA LYS A 114 9.92 14.84 -18.96
C LYS A 114 9.05 16.06 -19.27
N ASP A 115 9.58 16.97 -20.09
CA ASP A 115 8.89 18.20 -20.53
C ASP A 115 7.63 17.94 -21.40
N THR A 116 7.42 16.72 -21.86
CA THR A 116 6.30 16.30 -22.68
C THR A 116 5.43 15.29 -21.95
N LYS A 117 4.26 15.72 -21.49
CA LYS A 117 3.18 14.81 -21.08
C LYS A 117 2.77 13.98 -22.29
N SER A 118 3.28 12.76 -22.38
CA SER A 118 2.85 11.81 -23.39
C SER A 118 1.36 11.51 -23.15
N GLU A 119 0.50 11.86 -24.11
CA GLU A 119 -0.95 11.65 -24.05
C GLU A 119 -1.36 10.15 -24.01
N LYS A 120 -0.41 9.22 -24.03
CA LYS A 120 -0.68 7.80 -24.30
C LYS A 120 -0.71 6.83 -23.13
N GLU A 121 -0.33 7.23 -21.90
CA GLU A 121 -0.36 6.32 -20.76
C GLU A 121 -0.82 7.02 -19.48
N TYR A 122 -2.13 7.21 -19.35
CA TYR A 122 -2.73 7.70 -18.11
C TYR A 122 -2.98 6.56 -17.11
N ILE A 123 -1.93 5.85 -16.70
CA ILE A 123 -2.00 5.12 -15.43
C ILE A 123 -1.84 6.18 -14.34
N SER A 124 -2.85 6.31 -13.49
CA SER A 124 -2.84 7.30 -12.41
C SER A 124 -1.70 7.01 -11.42
N TRP A 125 -1.24 8.03 -10.72
CA TRP A 125 -0.23 7.84 -9.66
C TRP A 125 -0.74 6.94 -8.54
N GLU A 126 -2.05 6.99 -8.29
CA GLU A 126 -2.74 6.09 -7.38
C GLU A 126 -2.59 4.63 -7.81
N ASP A 127 -2.81 4.33 -9.08
CA ASP A 127 -2.71 2.97 -9.61
C ASP A 127 -1.26 2.47 -9.64
N ARG A 128 -0.30 3.33 -9.99
CA ARG A 128 1.13 3.00 -9.94
C ARG A 128 1.59 2.65 -8.53
N LEU A 129 1.21 3.48 -7.55
CA LEU A 129 1.54 3.23 -6.15
C LEU A 129 0.83 1.97 -5.62
N ALA A 130 -0.43 1.76 -6.00
CA ALA A 130 -1.17 0.55 -5.65
C ALA A 130 -0.50 -0.71 -6.22
N ALA A 131 -0.05 -0.69 -7.48
CA ALA A 131 0.65 -1.81 -8.09
C ALA A 131 1.94 -2.17 -7.31
N LEU A 132 2.77 -1.18 -6.99
CA LEU A 132 3.98 -1.37 -6.20
C LEU A 132 3.68 -1.91 -4.79
N TYR A 133 2.64 -1.39 -4.15
CA TYR A 133 2.20 -1.84 -2.83
C TYR A 133 1.74 -3.29 -2.83
N TYR A 134 0.86 -3.67 -3.76
CA TYR A 134 0.38 -5.06 -3.87
C TYR A 134 1.53 -6.02 -4.18
N GLU A 135 2.42 -5.65 -5.10
CA GLU A 135 3.61 -6.45 -5.41
C GLU A 135 4.49 -6.67 -4.18
N TYR A 136 4.75 -5.61 -3.41
CA TYR A 136 5.53 -5.67 -2.18
C TYR A 136 4.85 -6.55 -1.12
N ALA A 137 3.55 -6.34 -0.87
CA ALA A 137 2.80 -7.06 0.15
C ALA A 137 2.66 -8.57 -0.17
N MET A 138 2.46 -8.93 -1.43
CA MET A 138 2.41 -10.33 -1.86
C MET A 138 3.75 -11.06 -1.71
N LYS A 139 4.88 -10.34 -1.67
CA LYS A 139 6.22 -10.90 -1.46
C LYS A 139 6.62 -11.01 0.02
N CYS A 140 5.72 -10.82 0.97
CA CYS A 140 6.00 -10.78 2.41
C CYS A 140 6.49 -12.11 3.03
N GLY A 141 6.47 -13.21 2.29
CA GLY A 141 6.89 -14.54 2.77
C GLY A 141 5.88 -15.26 3.69
N ASN A 142 4.72 -14.67 3.95
CA ASN A 142 3.61 -15.31 4.65
C ASN A 142 2.48 -15.61 3.66
N LYS A 143 2.18 -16.91 3.47
CA LYS A 143 1.20 -17.35 2.47
C LYS A 143 -0.19 -16.76 2.70
N PHE A 144 -0.71 -16.76 3.94
CA PHE A 144 -2.03 -16.23 4.23
C PHE A 144 -2.13 -14.74 3.90
N VAL A 145 -1.13 -13.95 4.29
CA VAL A 145 -1.10 -12.51 4.01
C VAL A 145 -0.96 -12.25 2.51
N ALA A 146 -0.11 -12.99 1.82
CA ALA A 146 0.04 -12.89 0.37
C ALA A 146 -1.25 -13.22 -0.38
N ASP A 147 -1.91 -14.34 -0.02
CA ASP A 147 -3.20 -14.75 -0.59
C ASP A 147 -4.31 -13.71 -0.31
N TRP A 148 -4.29 -13.06 0.86
CA TRP A 148 -5.21 -11.97 1.20
C TRP A 148 -5.02 -10.76 0.26
N PHE A 149 -3.77 -10.33 0.05
CA PHE A 149 -3.48 -9.21 -0.86
C PHE A 149 -3.82 -9.56 -2.30
N GLU A 150 -3.53 -10.79 -2.76
CA GLU A 150 -3.91 -11.27 -4.08
C GLU A 150 -5.44 -11.25 -4.26
N LEU A 151 -6.20 -11.73 -3.26
CA LEU A 151 -7.67 -11.70 -3.30
C LEU A 151 -8.19 -10.27 -3.42
N ASN A 152 -7.68 -9.33 -2.62
CA ASN A 152 -8.10 -7.94 -2.68
C ASN A 152 -7.75 -7.28 -4.02
N LEU A 153 -6.57 -7.56 -4.56
CA LEU A 153 -6.18 -7.11 -5.90
C LEU A 153 -7.16 -7.62 -6.97
N ASN A 154 -7.50 -8.91 -6.91
CA ASN A 154 -8.44 -9.52 -7.85
C ASN A 154 -9.85 -8.92 -7.74
N ILE A 155 -10.34 -8.65 -6.51
CA ILE A 155 -11.62 -7.98 -6.29
C ILE A 155 -11.59 -6.58 -6.92
N ASN A 156 -10.56 -5.79 -6.65
CA ASN A 156 -10.42 -4.45 -7.22
C ASN A 156 -10.36 -4.47 -8.74
N ASN A 157 -9.63 -5.41 -9.34
CA ASN A 157 -9.57 -5.56 -10.79
C ASN A 157 -10.91 -5.94 -11.40
N VAL A 158 -11.68 -6.82 -10.76
CA VAL A 158 -13.04 -7.18 -11.21
C VAL A 158 -13.97 -5.95 -11.15
N LEU A 159 -13.95 -5.21 -10.03
CA LEU A 159 -14.75 -3.99 -9.88
C LEU A 159 -14.36 -2.92 -10.92
N THR A 160 -13.06 -2.75 -11.16
CA THR A 160 -12.54 -1.84 -12.19
C THR A 160 -13.00 -2.28 -13.58
N ALA A 161 -12.89 -3.57 -13.92
CA ALA A 161 -13.34 -4.09 -15.21
C ALA A 161 -14.86 -3.90 -15.43
N ILE A 162 -15.67 -4.08 -14.38
CA ILE A 162 -17.13 -3.80 -14.44
C ILE A 162 -17.36 -2.31 -14.67
N THR A 163 -16.64 -1.45 -13.98
CA THR A 163 -16.75 0.00 -14.13
C THR A 163 -16.34 0.44 -15.54
N CYS A 164 -15.19 -0.05 -16.04
CA CYS A 164 -14.74 0.22 -17.41
C CYS A 164 -15.79 -0.20 -18.45
N ARG A 165 -16.37 -1.39 -18.27
CA ARG A 165 -17.45 -1.87 -19.17
C ARG A 165 -18.67 -0.97 -19.14
N LYS A 166 -19.06 -0.50 -17.95
CA LYS A 166 -20.23 0.38 -17.77
C LYS A 166 -20.05 1.73 -18.46
N TYR A 167 -18.83 2.29 -18.40
CA TYR A 167 -18.53 3.62 -18.92
C TYR A 167 -17.77 3.63 -20.25
N GLY A 168 -17.54 2.47 -20.88
CA GLY A 168 -16.86 2.36 -22.16
C GLY A 168 -15.35 2.64 -22.13
N PHE A 169 -14.70 2.48 -20.95
CA PHE A 169 -13.27 2.64 -20.83
C PHE A 169 -12.53 1.35 -21.19
N ASP A 170 -11.30 1.50 -21.72
CA ASP A 170 -10.44 0.34 -21.97
C ASP A 170 -9.88 -0.21 -20.65
N LYS A 171 -10.28 -1.42 -20.28
CA LYS A 171 -9.84 -2.10 -19.06
C LYS A 171 -8.31 -2.31 -18.99
N ALA A 172 -7.63 -2.38 -20.13
CA ALA A 172 -6.18 -2.55 -20.19
C ALA A 172 -5.41 -1.38 -19.53
N ASN A 173 -6.02 -0.19 -19.51
CA ASN A 173 -5.42 1.02 -18.94
C ASN A 173 -5.68 1.19 -17.44
N TYR A 174 -6.61 0.40 -16.85
CA TYR A 174 -7.06 0.61 -15.47
C TYR A 174 -6.93 -0.62 -14.56
N CYS A 175 -6.81 -1.83 -15.12
CA CYS A 175 -6.69 -3.04 -14.32
C CYS A 175 -5.23 -3.33 -13.97
N LEU A 176 -4.91 -3.42 -12.67
CA LEU A 176 -3.56 -3.68 -12.18
C LEU A 176 -3.02 -5.08 -12.50
N LEU A 177 -3.90 -6.01 -12.89
CA LEU A 177 -3.52 -7.40 -13.24
C LEU A 177 -2.69 -7.53 -14.53
N TYR A 178 -2.78 -6.57 -15.45
CA TYR A 178 -2.05 -6.65 -16.73
C TYR A 178 -0.55 -6.38 -16.60
N THR A 179 -0.10 -5.95 -15.43
CA THR A 179 1.30 -5.61 -15.18
C THR A 179 2.10 -6.69 -14.45
N SER A 180 1.45 -7.74 -13.94
CA SER A 180 2.14 -8.84 -13.24
C SER A 180 1.60 -10.20 -13.67
N PRO A 181 2.45 -11.15 -14.09
CA PRO A 181 2.01 -12.52 -14.37
C PRO A 181 1.46 -13.15 -13.09
N SER A 182 0.29 -13.78 -13.20
CA SER A 182 -0.33 -14.51 -12.09
C SER A 182 0.66 -15.49 -11.45
N PRO A 183 0.66 -15.65 -10.12
CA PRO A 183 1.43 -16.71 -9.46
C PRO A 183 1.17 -18.10 -10.02
N ARG A 184 -0.01 -18.33 -10.60
CA ARG A 184 -0.35 -19.61 -11.27
C ARG A 184 0.42 -19.80 -12.57
N ASP A 185 0.77 -18.75 -13.27
CA ASP A 185 1.54 -18.82 -14.52
C ASP A 185 3.02 -19.11 -14.27
N ARG A 186 3.51 -18.88 -13.04
CA ARG A 186 4.88 -19.18 -12.62
C ARG A 186 5.10 -20.64 -12.24
N SER A 187 4.04 -21.41 -12.02
CA SER A 187 4.12 -22.84 -11.64
C SER A 187 4.09 -23.79 -12.83
N LEU A 188 4.03 -23.29 -14.07
CA LEU A 188 3.96 -24.06 -15.31
C LEU A 188 5.21 -23.93 -16.19
N SER A 189 6.30 -23.36 -15.66
CA SER A 189 7.60 -23.29 -16.37
C SER A 189 8.70 -24.00 -15.60
#